data_1feea2c5c6de993d9eaaa7de0c50e8bc
#
_entry.id   1feea2c5c6de993d9eaaa7de0c50e8bc
#
_cell.length_a   1.000
_cell.length_b   1.000
_cell.length_c   1.000
_cell.angle_alpha   90.00
_cell.angle_beta   90.00
_cell.angle_gamma   90.00
#
_symmetry.space_group_name_H-M   'P 1'
#
loop_
_entity.id
_entity.type
_entity.pdbx_description
1 polymer ?
#
loop_
_entity_poly.entity_id
_entity_poly.type
_entity_poly.pdbx_seq_one_letter_code
_entity_poly.pdbx_strand_id
1 'polypeptide(L)'
;MKYLFFPLVSLLVISSCSTENGEKKIISIEKKVVYKPSVKVNADRKLAVEVSGMTCEHACGGSIRMALKETNAVDRVSFDFETDRKVNTAFITFDKSKISADEIVAIIEKINDKQFTTGKVSSEAVETKATDGGASSNTTTNSGVKP
;
A
#
# COMPACT_ATOMS: atom_id res chain seq x y z
N MET A 1 -30.59 -49.70 27.92
CA MET A 1 -30.40 -51.06 27.36
C MET A 1 -30.42 -50.97 25.85
N LYS A 2 -29.32 -51.12 25.21
CA LYS A 2 -28.98 -52.00 24.10
C LYS A 2 -27.65 -51.55 23.50
N TYR A 3 -26.65 -52.30 23.96
CA TYR A 3 -25.32 -52.30 23.36
C TYR A 3 -25.44 -52.97 21.99
N LEU A 4 -24.89 -52.37 20.95
CA LEU A 4 -24.63 -53.05 19.69
C LEU A 4 -23.16 -52.86 19.35
N PHE A 5 -22.44 -53.92 19.61
CA PHE A 5 -21.11 -54.25 19.20
C PHE A 5 -20.93 -54.00 17.69
N PHE A 6 -19.89 -53.29 17.31
CA PHE A 6 -19.37 -53.34 15.97
C PHE A 6 -17.93 -53.83 16.00
N PRO A 7 -17.65 -54.91 15.29
CA PRO A 7 -16.36 -55.57 15.34
C PRO A 7 -15.32 -54.85 14.48
N LEU A 8 -14.17 -54.85 15.07
CA LEU A 8 -12.83 -54.60 14.56
C LEU A 8 -12.61 -55.29 13.18
N VAL A 9 -12.42 -54.52 12.13
CA VAL A 9 -11.79 -55.01 10.90
C VAL A 9 -10.53 -54.18 10.68
N SER A 10 -9.43 -54.76 11.18
CA SER A 10 -8.07 -54.42 10.85
C SER A 10 -7.80 -54.86 9.41
N LEU A 11 -7.60 -53.87 8.51
CA LEU A 11 -7.00 -54.16 7.22
C LEU A 11 -5.74 -53.32 7.05
N LEU A 12 -4.64 -54.00 7.39
CA LEU A 12 -3.28 -53.59 7.03
C LEU A 12 -3.15 -53.63 5.50
N VAL A 13 -3.09 -52.49 4.88
CA VAL A 13 -2.61 -52.38 3.51
C VAL A 13 -1.23 -51.77 3.55
N ILE A 14 -0.24 -52.64 3.49
CA ILE A 14 1.14 -52.28 3.23
C ILE A 14 1.21 -52.01 1.71
N SER A 15 1.17 -50.74 1.31
CA SER A 15 1.37 -50.36 -0.08
C SER A 15 2.79 -49.84 -0.24
N SER A 16 3.53 -50.56 -1.03
CA SER A 16 4.89 -50.36 -1.49
C SER A 16 5.24 -48.92 -1.84
N CYS A 17 6.32 -48.43 -1.24
CA CYS A 17 7.08 -47.32 -1.83
C CYS A 17 7.69 -47.76 -3.16
N SER A 18 7.10 -47.38 -4.24
CA SER A 18 7.78 -47.30 -5.55
C SER A 18 8.58 -46.01 -5.58
N THR A 19 9.89 -46.16 -5.54
CA THR A 19 10.87 -45.11 -5.86
C THR A 19 10.76 -44.83 -7.35
N GLU A 20 9.93 -43.89 -7.72
CA GLU A 20 9.94 -43.31 -9.07
C GLU A 20 10.77 -42.04 -9.01
N ASN A 21 11.91 -42.11 -9.70
CA ASN A 21 12.72 -40.95 -10.08
C ASN A 21 11.85 -40.00 -10.92
N GLY A 22 10.98 -39.25 -10.26
CA GLY A 22 10.27 -38.15 -10.85
C GLY A 22 11.20 -36.94 -10.87
N GLU A 23 11.76 -36.65 -12.05
CA GLU A 23 12.31 -35.34 -12.37
C GLU A 23 11.41 -34.28 -11.73
N LYS A 24 11.95 -33.57 -10.75
CA LYS A 24 11.36 -32.32 -10.29
C LYS A 24 11.36 -31.38 -11.49
N LYS A 25 10.29 -31.47 -12.28
CA LYS A 25 9.92 -30.41 -13.19
C LYS A 25 9.62 -29.18 -12.33
N ILE A 26 10.68 -28.42 -12.07
CA ILE A 26 10.56 -27.07 -11.54
C ILE A 26 9.76 -26.33 -12.59
N ILE A 27 8.46 -26.25 -12.38
CA ILE A 27 7.61 -25.29 -13.07
C ILE A 27 8.09 -23.95 -12.57
N SER A 28 9.13 -23.42 -13.23
CA SER A 28 9.43 -21.99 -13.17
C SER A 28 8.18 -21.30 -13.69
N ILE A 29 7.29 -20.96 -12.77
CA ILE A 29 6.31 -19.92 -13.02
C ILE A 29 7.14 -18.67 -13.14
N GLU A 30 7.73 -18.44 -14.31
CA GLU A 30 8.11 -17.11 -14.74
C GLU A 30 6.83 -16.30 -14.76
N LYS A 31 6.44 -15.83 -13.57
CA LYS A 31 5.53 -14.72 -13.47
C LYS A 31 6.30 -13.56 -14.10
N LYS A 32 6.17 -13.47 -15.44
CA LYS A 32 6.67 -12.35 -16.22
C LYS A 32 6.06 -11.11 -15.56
N VAL A 33 6.81 -10.54 -14.64
CA VAL A 33 6.49 -9.24 -14.09
C VAL A 33 6.62 -8.31 -15.29
N VAL A 34 5.49 -8.07 -15.94
CA VAL A 34 5.40 -7.03 -16.95
C VAL A 34 5.60 -5.74 -16.19
N TYR A 35 6.85 -5.28 -16.19
CA TYR A 35 7.19 -3.96 -15.70
C TYR A 35 6.48 -2.97 -16.62
N LYS A 36 5.28 -2.55 -16.21
CA LYS A 36 4.63 -1.41 -16.84
C LYS A 36 5.52 -0.22 -16.54
N PRO A 37 6.09 0.45 -17.56
CA PRO A 37 6.85 1.66 -17.31
C PRO A 37 5.95 2.61 -16.52
N SER A 38 6.47 3.14 -15.43
CA SER A 38 5.73 4.10 -14.61
C SER A 38 5.34 5.29 -15.49
N VAL A 39 4.07 5.46 -15.72
CA VAL A 39 3.55 6.62 -16.42
C VAL A 39 3.95 7.84 -15.63
N LYS A 40 4.63 8.81 -16.27
CA LYS A 40 4.98 10.06 -15.60
C LYS A 40 3.70 10.80 -15.27
N VAL A 41 3.43 10.94 -13.98
CA VAL A 41 2.25 11.64 -13.47
C VAL A 41 2.62 13.10 -13.24
N ASN A 42 1.85 14.04 -13.79
CA ASN A 42 1.99 15.46 -13.51
C ASN A 42 1.20 15.81 -12.24
N ALA A 43 1.77 15.44 -11.10
CA ALA A 43 1.11 15.67 -9.82
C ALA A 43 1.14 17.16 -9.47
N ASP A 44 -0.03 17.74 -9.29
CA ASP A 44 -0.26 19.14 -8.93
C ASP A 44 -0.87 19.32 -7.53
N ARG A 45 -1.23 18.21 -6.88
CA ARG A 45 -1.84 18.21 -5.57
C ARG A 45 -1.16 17.24 -4.60
N LYS A 46 -1.12 17.65 -3.35
CA LYS A 46 -0.73 16.84 -2.21
C LYS A 46 -1.92 16.68 -1.27
N LEU A 47 -2.21 15.45 -0.90
CA LEU A 47 -3.27 15.08 0.02
C LEU A 47 -2.64 14.47 1.26
N ALA A 48 -3.06 14.91 2.44
CA ALA A 48 -2.79 14.26 3.70
C ALA A 48 -4.11 13.64 4.20
N VAL A 49 -4.08 12.33 4.45
CA VAL A 49 -5.24 11.55 4.88
C VAL A 49 -4.88 10.79 6.14
N GLU A 50 -5.68 10.95 7.18
CA GLU A 50 -5.60 10.09 8.35
C GLU A 50 -6.12 8.69 8.00
N VAL A 51 -5.34 7.66 8.31
CA VAL A 51 -5.68 6.26 8.03
C VAL A 51 -5.56 5.43 9.31
N SER A 52 -6.66 4.77 9.67
CA SER A 52 -6.72 3.80 10.76
C SER A 52 -6.70 2.38 10.21
N GLY A 53 -6.35 1.40 11.04
CA GLY A 53 -6.31 -0.02 10.65
C GLY A 53 -4.97 -0.47 10.06
N MET A 54 -3.97 0.41 10.03
CA MET A 54 -2.60 0.05 9.62
C MET A 54 -1.88 -0.64 10.78
N THR A 55 -1.42 -1.86 10.57
CA THR A 55 -0.63 -2.63 11.54
C THR A 55 0.86 -2.61 11.24
N CYS A 56 1.25 -2.33 10.01
CA CYS A 56 2.65 -2.18 9.60
C CYS A 56 2.76 -1.30 8.35
N GLU A 57 3.87 -0.59 8.21
CA GLU A 57 4.07 0.27 7.04
C GLU A 57 4.27 -0.52 5.75
N HIS A 58 5.01 -1.64 5.81
CA HIS A 58 5.39 -2.37 4.59
C HIS A 58 4.21 -3.07 3.91
N ALA A 59 3.45 -3.88 4.63
CA ALA A 59 2.32 -4.61 4.03
C ALA A 59 1.11 -3.69 3.83
N CYS A 60 0.64 -3.01 4.87
CA CYS A 60 -0.52 -2.13 4.80
C CYS A 60 -0.25 -0.92 3.88
N GLY A 61 0.87 -0.23 4.11
CA GLY A 61 1.26 0.88 3.25
C GLY A 61 1.59 0.44 1.82
N GLY A 62 2.14 -0.77 1.63
CA GLY A 62 2.36 -1.38 0.33
C GLY A 62 1.07 -1.62 -0.44
N SER A 63 0.04 -2.15 0.20
CA SER A 63 -1.28 -2.36 -0.41
C SER A 63 -1.91 -1.03 -0.86
N ILE A 64 -1.85 0.00 -0.02
CA ILE A 64 -2.35 1.33 -0.35
C ILE A 64 -1.57 1.92 -1.53
N ARG A 65 -0.22 1.84 -1.50
CA ARG A 65 0.62 2.33 -2.61
C ARG A 65 0.28 1.64 -3.93
N MET A 66 0.11 0.32 -3.93
CA MET A 66 -0.22 -0.45 -5.13
C MET A 66 -1.56 -0.02 -5.70
N ALA A 67 -2.62 -0.03 -4.90
CA ALA A 67 -3.96 0.33 -5.36
C ALA A 67 -4.03 1.76 -5.91
N LEU A 68 -3.37 2.72 -5.27
CA LEU A 68 -3.34 4.09 -5.76
C LEU A 68 -2.49 4.26 -7.01
N LYS A 69 -1.38 3.54 -7.14
CA LYS A 69 -0.54 3.57 -8.35
C LYS A 69 -1.21 2.96 -9.58
N GLU A 70 -2.10 1.99 -9.40
CA GLU A 70 -2.89 1.40 -10.48
C GLU A 70 -3.80 2.41 -11.18
N THR A 71 -4.16 3.52 -10.51
CA THR A 71 -4.96 4.59 -11.11
C THR A 71 -4.20 5.38 -12.18
N ASN A 72 -2.87 5.30 -12.23
CA ASN A 72 -1.97 6.11 -13.07
C ASN A 72 -2.15 7.63 -12.88
N ALA A 73 -2.76 8.04 -11.78
CA ALA A 73 -2.98 9.42 -11.39
C ALA A 73 -2.15 9.84 -10.17
N VAL A 74 -1.56 8.87 -9.45
CA VAL A 74 -0.78 9.11 -8.22
C VAL A 74 0.71 8.95 -8.50
N ASP A 75 1.48 9.99 -8.18
CA ASP A 75 2.93 10.01 -8.32
C ASP A 75 3.62 9.37 -7.12
N ARG A 76 3.30 9.80 -5.90
CA ARG A 76 3.96 9.35 -4.68
C ARG A 76 2.95 9.10 -3.56
N VAL A 77 3.25 8.07 -2.76
CA VAL A 77 2.56 7.78 -1.50
C VAL A 77 3.61 7.52 -0.42
N SER A 78 3.59 8.29 0.63
CA SER A 78 4.42 8.12 1.84
C SER A 78 3.55 8.11 3.08
N PHE A 79 4.08 7.59 4.18
CA PHE A 79 3.35 7.50 5.43
C PHE A 79 4.17 8.09 6.57
N ASP A 80 3.50 8.80 7.45
CA ASP A 80 3.96 9.05 8.81
C ASP A 80 3.35 7.94 9.67
N PHE A 81 4.13 6.87 9.87
CA PHE A 81 3.69 5.64 10.52
C PHE A 81 4.43 5.40 11.83
N GLU A 82 3.67 5.09 12.87
CA GLU A 82 4.17 4.58 14.15
C GLU A 82 3.36 3.34 14.54
N THR A 83 4.05 2.30 15.01
CA THR A 83 3.46 0.99 15.30
C THR A 83 2.34 1.05 16.34
N ASP A 84 2.50 1.88 17.36
CA ASP A 84 1.55 1.99 18.48
C ASP A 84 0.46 3.05 18.24
N ARG A 85 0.55 3.76 17.14
CA ARG A 85 -0.40 4.81 16.78
C ARG A 85 -1.62 4.20 16.10
N LYS A 86 -2.82 4.48 16.64
CA LYS A 86 -4.09 3.99 16.07
C LYS A 86 -4.43 4.63 14.73
N VAL A 87 -4.04 5.89 14.55
CA VAL A 87 -4.28 6.68 13.34
C VAL A 87 -2.94 7.18 12.82
N ASN A 88 -2.59 6.79 11.61
CA ASN A 88 -1.38 7.22 10.91
C ASN A 88 -1.74 8.15 9.76
N THR A 89 -0.78 8.88 9.20
CA THR A 89 -1.05 9.83 8.12
C THR A 89 -0.43 9.35 6.81
N ALA A 90 -1.23 9.24 5.77
CA ALA A 90 -0.79 9.02 4.40
C ALA A 90 -0.64 10.36 3.68
N PHE A 91 0.50 10.59 3.06
CA PHE A 91 0.75 11.72 2.16
C PHE A 91 0.78 11.23 0.72
N ILE A 92 -0.11 11.77 -0.10
CA ILE A 92 -0.35 11.32 -1.46
C ILE A 92 -0.19 12.50 -2.41
N THR A 93 0.70 12.36 -3.39
CA THR A 93 0.90 13.36 -4.44
C THR A 93 0.24 12.86 -5.72
N PHE A 94 -0.67 13.63 -6.31
CA PHE A 94 -1.52 13.17 -7.40
C PHE A 94 -1.87 14.29 -8.41
N ASP A 95 -2.35 13.87 -9.56
CA ASP A 95 -2.86 14.71 -10.64
C ASP A 95 -4.38 14.87 -10.47
N LYS A 96 -4.82 16.07 -10.05
CA LYS A 96 -6.24 16.33 -9.79
C LYS A 96 -7.11 16.29 -11.04
N SER A 97 -6.51 16.36 -12.23
CA SER A 97 -7.25 16.24 -13.48
C SER A 97 -7.68 14.80 -13.79
N LYS A 98 -7.05 13.82 -13.12
CA LYS A 98 -7.27 12.38 -13.34
C LYS A 98 -8.00 11.71 -12.20
N ILE A 99 -7.83 12.18 -10.97
CA ILE A 99 -8.44 11.60 -9.79
C ILE A 99 -8.73 12.68 -8.76
N SER A 100 -9.84 12.57 -8.07
CA SER A 100 -10.24 13.45 -6.97
C SER A 100 -9.74 12.94 -5.61
N ALA A 101 -9.74 13.81 -4.61
CA ALA A 101 -9.44 13.45 -3.24
C ALA A 101 -10.42 12.40 -2.68
N ASP A 102 -11.71 12.55 -3.00
CA ASP A 102 -12.75 11.62 -2.54
C ASP A 102 -12.60 10.23 -3.16
N GLU A 103 -12.19 10.15 -4.42
CA GLU A 103 -11.89 8.86 -5.07
C GLU A 103 -10.67 8.18 -4.46
N ILE A 104 -9.62 8.93 -4.09
CA ILE A 104 -8.46 8.41 -3.37
C ILE A 104 -8.89 7.82 -2.03
N VAL A 105 -9.69 8.53 -1.26
CA VAL A 105 -10.26 8.08 0.01
C VAL A 105 -11.07 6.80 -0.19
N ALA A 106 -11.99 6.78 -1.16
CA ALA A 106 -12.81 5.61 -1.46
C ALA A 106 -12.00 4.38 -1.87
N ILE A 107 -10.86 4.57 -2.57
CA ILE A 107 -9.94 3.48 -2.90
C ILE A 107 -9.30 2.93 -1.64
N ILE A 108 -8.78 3.78 -0.76
CA ILE A 108 -8.14 3.35 0.50
C ILE A 108 -9.12 2.53 1.34
N GLU A 109 -10.37 2.96 1.48
CA GLU A 109 -11.38 2.28 2.27
C GLU A 109 -11.86 0.94 1.68
N LYS A 110 -11.69 0.72 0.38
CA LYS A 110 -12.06 -0.53 -0.29
C LYS A 110 -10.99 -1.62 -0.21
N ILE A 111 -9.76 -1.25 0.11
CA ILE A 111 -8.62 -2.20 0.13
C ILE A 111 -8.78 -3.18 1.30
N ASN A 112 -8.34 -4.43 1.08
CA ASN A 112 -8.28 -5.47 2.09
C ASN A 112 -9.62 -5.63 2.86
N ASP A 113 -10.72 -5.79 2.13
CA ASP A 113 -12.04 -6.01 2.72
C ASP A 113 -12.45 -4.91 3.73
N LYS A 114 -12.12 -3.67 3.40
CA LYS A 114 -12.40 -2.49 4.24
C LYS A 114 -11.62 -2.48 5.57
N GLN A 115 -10.40 -3.00 5.55
CA GLN A 115 -9.51 -2.96 6.71
C GLN A 115 -9.20 -1.54 7.17
N PHE A 116 -9.13 -0.60 6.21
CA PHE A 116 -8.76 0.79 6.48
C PHE A 116 -9.98 1.68 6.61
N THR A 117 -9.93 2.61 7.56
CA THR A 117 -10.88 3.71 7.67
C THR A 117 -10.12 5.02 7.59
N THR A 118 -10.68 5.99 6.89
CA THR A 118 -10.09 7.31 6.73
C THR A 118 -10.71 8.30 7.71
N GLY A 119 -9.90 9.25 8.16
CA GLY A 119 -10.30 10.32 9.06
C GLY A 119 -10.18 11.68 8.38
N LYS A 120 -9.46 12.60 9.02
CA LYS A 120 -9.28 13.96 8.52
C LYS A 120 -8.52 13.96 7.19
N VAL A 121 -9.03 14.71 6.23
CA VAL A 121 -8.44 14.90 4.90
C VAL A 121 -8.06 16.37 4.71
N SER A 122 -6.83 16.62 4.26
CA SER A 122 -6.32 17.95 3.94
C SER A 122 -5.66 17.92 2.57
N SER A 123 -5.98 18.86 1.71
CA SER A 123 -5.42 18.95 0.36
C SER A 123 -4.75 20.30 0.12
N GLU A 124 -3.53 20.27 -0.40
CA GLU A 124 -2.72 21.43 -0.71
C GLU A 124 -2.28 21.40 -2.19
N ALA A 125 -2.09 22.56 -2.80
CA ALA A 125 -1.45 22.64 -4.10
C ALA A 125 0.05 22.31 -3.95
N VAL A 126 0.59 21.49 -4.85
CA VAL A 126 2.03 21.31 -4.95
C VAL A 126 2.58 22.50 -5.73
N GLU A 127 3.33 23.36 -5.06
CA GLU A 127 4.17 24.29 -5.77
C GLU A 127 5.25 23.48 -6.49
N THR A 128 5.09 23.31 -7.79
CA THR A 128 6.14 22.75 -8.63
C THR A 128 7.26 23.76 -8.69
N LYS A 129 8.20 23.64 -7.76
CA LYS A 129 9.46 24.36 -7.88
C LYS A 129 10.16 23.79 -9.10
N ALA A 130 10.02 24.47 -10.21
CA ALA A 130 10.86 24.24 -11.37
C ALA A 130 12.31 24.26 -10.87
N THR A 131 13.02 23.16 -11.06
CA THR A 131 14.43 23.05 -10.76
C THR A 131 15.18 23.84 -11.81
N ASP A 132 15.28 25.14 -11.61
CA ASP A 132 16.34 25.93 -12.18
C ASP A 132 17.35 26.20 -11.07
N GLY A 133 18.58 25.83 -11.36
CA GLY A 133 19.68 25.94 -10.43
C GLY A 133 20.00 27.40 -10.10
N GLY A 134 20.42 27.58 -8.87
CA GLY A 134 21.30 28.69 -8.54
C GLY A 134 20.74 29.73 -7.59
N ALA A 135 21.52 29.91 -6.55
CA ALA A 135 21.70 31.09 -5.71
C ALA A 135 20.86 31.17 -4.42
N SER A 136 21.58 30.79 -3.39
CA SER A 136 21.53 31.35 -2.04
C SER A 136 21.16 32.83 -2.00
N SER A 137 20.13 33.18 -1.26
CA SER A 137 20.09 34.47 -0.60
C SER A 137 19.35 34.37 0.73
N ASN A 138 20.13 34.34 1.80
CA ASN A 138 19.70 34.65 3.12
C ASN A 138 19.11 36.08 3.14
N THR A 139 17.86 36.21 3.52
CA THR A 139 17.35 37.50 3.99
C THR A 139 16.79 37.31 5.39
N THR A 140 17.62 37.57 6.35
CA THR A 140 17.29 37.89 7.76
C THR A 140 16.57 39.23 7.76
N THR A 141 15.29 39.23 8.01
CA THR A 141 14.57 40.45 8.41
C THR A 141 14.29 40.40 9.91
N ASN A 142 15.21 41.01 10.60
CA ASN A 142 15.08 41.37 12.00
C ASN A 142 14.16 42.62 12.06
N SER A 143 12.97 42.49 12.62
CA SER A 143 12.12 43.64 12.91
C SER A 143 12.12 43.91 14.42
N GLY A 144 12.81 44.95 14.76
CA GLY A 144 13.03 45.45 16.11
C GLY A 144 11.74 45.83 16.82
N VAL A 145 11.82 45.53 18.11
CA VAL A 145 10.98 46.09 19.16
C VAL A 145 11.53 47.47 19.52
N LYS A 146 10.66 48.42 19.69
CA LYS A 146 10.91 49.65 20.40
C LYS A 146 9.61 50.26 20.96
N PRO A 147 9.77 51.03 22.03
CA PRO A 147 9.81 50.79 23.46
C PRO A 147 8.45 50.98 24.13
#